data_aa33d7169a1d585154a81da3b6916484
#
_entry.id   aa33d7169a1d585154a81da3b6916484
#
_cell.length_a   1.000
_cell.length_b   1.000
_cell.length_c   1.000
_cell.angle_alpha   90.00
_cell.angle_beta   90.00
_cell.angle_gamma   90.00
#
_symmetry.space_group_name_H-M   'P 1'
#
loop_
_entity.id
_entity.type
_entity.pdbx_description
1 polymer ?
#
loop_
_entity_poly.entity_id
_entity_poly.type
_entity_poly.pdbx_seq_one_letter_code
_entity_poly.pdbx_strand_id
1 'polypeptide(L)'
;GKIMGNYMDLPACEAASDLFYDIAFGPEPVYRHQGWLSGRVTTDDNFTHYRTPDLIPHAPTVPAGDFVARQAPMYYVSVDPKGKLGWQSDTLTYETTTAHVVEVLTEQASNDYKAFLRRLGISYLLAGKDTLDYALALEKLKRLFGIQVLMLGGGGVLNWSFLQAGMCDELSLVVAPAADGNPRTQS
;
A
#
# COMPACT_ATOMS: atom_id res chain seq x y z
N GLY A 1 -23.71 -5.24 -2.14
CA GLY A 1 -23.24 -4.31 -1.11
C GLY A 1 -22.68 -3.03 -1.72
N LYS A 2 -22.55 -2.00 -0.94
CA LYS A 2 -21.95 -0.72 -1.35
C LYS A 2 -20.67 -0.49 -0.54
N ILE A 3 -19.66 0.06 -1.18
CA ILE A 3 -18.41 0.49 -0.54
C ILE A 3 -18.24 2.02 -0.61
N MET A 4 -19.24 2.73 -1.12
CA MET A 4 -19.27 4.19 -1.23
C MET A 4 -20.50 4.73 -0.50
N GLY A 5 -20.37 5.89 0.11
CA GLY A 5 -21.44 6.57 0.87
C GLY A 5 -21.03 6.90 2.29
N ASN A 6 -21.85 7.68 2.96
CA ASN A 6 -21.60 8.13 4.35
C ASN A 6 -22.13 7.10 5.36
N TYR A 7 -21.59 5.90 5.35
CA TYR A 7 -22.02 4.82 6.26
C TYR A 7 -20.97 4.48 7.32
N MET A 8 -19.73 4.89 7.13
CA MET A 8 -18.61 4.55 8.03
C MET A 8 -18.79 5.07 9.45
N ASP A 9 -19.50 6.21 9.60
CA ASP A 9 -19.78 6.82 10.90
C ASP A 9 -20.99 6.19 11.62
N LEU A 10 -21.61 5.16 11.05
CA LEU A 10 -22.73 4.47 11.69
C LEU A 10 -22.20 3.46 12.72
N PRO A 11 -22.83 3.36 13.92
CA PRO A 11 -22.39 2.42 14.96
C PRO A 11 -22.32 0.95 14.50
N ALA A 12 -23.17 0.55 13.54
CA ALA A 12 -23.14 -0.78 12.96
C ALA A 12 -21.88 -1.02 12.09
N CYS A 13 -21.25 0.04 11.59
CA CYS A 13 -20.02 -0.05 10.80
C CYS A 13 -18.77 -0.07 11.69
N GLU A 14 -18.84 0.52 12.88
CA GLU A 14 -17.75 0.48 13.87
C GLU A 14 -17.40 -0.97 14.21
N ALA A 15 -18.38 -1.78 14.59
CA ALA A 15 -18.17 -3.20 14.87
C ALA A 15 -17.63 -4.00 13.66
N ALA A 16 -18.01 -3.62 12.43
CA ALA A 16 -17.46 -4.24 11.23
C ALA A 16 -16.02 -3.80 10.95
N SER A 17 -15.66 -2.56 11.27
CA SER A 17 -14.29 -2.04 11.19
C SER A 17 -13.39 -2.72 12.21
N ASP A 18 -13.85 -2.90 13.45
CA ASP A 18 -13.12 -3.63 14.48
C ASP A 18 -12.88 -5.08 14.08
N LEU A 19 -13.90 -5.75 13.53
CA LEU A 19 -13.78 -7.11 13.02
C LEU A 19 -12.78 -7.20 11.86
N PHE A 20 -12.80 -6.24 10.94
CA PHE A 20 -11.81 -6.17 9.86
C PHE A 20 -10.40 -6.04 10.42
N TYR A 21 -10.23 -5.14 11.40
CA TYR A 21 -8.93 -4.94 12.04
C TYR A 21 -8.44 -6.21 12.73
N ASP A 22 -9.29 -6.87 13.51
CA ASP A 22 -8.95 -8.12 14.20
C ASP A 22 -8.55 -9.23 13.23
N ILE A 23 -9.27 -9.37 12.11
CA ILE A 23 -8.97 -10.37 11.07
C ILE A 23 -7.59 -10.11 10.43
N ALA A 24 -7.27 -8.84 10.17
CA ALA A 24 -6.07 -8.46 9.43
C ALA A 24 -4.85 -8.19 10.31
N PHE A 25 -5.04 -7.50 11.45
CA PHE A 25 -3.94 -6.94 12.25
C PHE A 25 -4.03 -7.27 13.74
N GLY A 26 -5.10 -7.92 14.19
CA GLY A 26 -5.30 -8.28 15.58
C GLY A 26 -4.21 -9.21 16.15
N PRO A 27 -4.24 -9.52 17.44
CA PRO A 27 -3.22 -10.34 18.10
C PRO A 27 -3.18 -11.77 17.56
N GLU A 28 -4.29 -12.27 17.05
CA GLU A 28 -4.41 -13.58 16.39
C GLU A 28 -5.06 -13.43 15.01
N PRO A 29 -4.34 -12.81 14.04
CA PRO A 29 -4.93 -12.51 12.75
C PRO A 29 -5.22 -13.80 11.98
N VAL A 30 -6.32 -13.81 11.24
CA VAL A 30 -6.69 -14.95 10.38
C VAL A 30 -5.65 -15.15 9.29
N TYR A 31 -5.22 -14.05 8.67
CA TYR A 31 -4.17 -14.04 7.67
C TYR A 31 -2.89 -13.52 8.29
N ARG A 32 -1.91 -14.37 8.48
CA ARG A 32 -0.58 -13.97 8.97
C ARG A 32 0.24 -13.35 7.84
N HIS A 33 -0.24 -12.23 7.30
CA HIS A 33 0.45 -11.53 6.24
C HIS A 33 1.71 -10.81 6.76
N GLN A 34 2.68 -10.62 5.88
CA GLN A 34 3.93 -9.89 6.19
C GLN A 34 3.90 -8.46 5.64
N GLY A 35 2.83 -8.08 4.96
CA GLY A 35 2.66 -6.71 4.45
C GLY A 35 1.26 -6.46 3.92
N TRP A 36 0.92 -5.17 3.82
CA TRP A 36 -0.28 -4.75 3.10
C TRP A 36 0.07 -3.71 2.04
N LEU A 37 -0.62 -3.80 0.92
CA LEU A 37 -0.33 -3.04 -0.28
C LEU A 37 -1.47 -2.06 -0.58
N SER A 38 -1.11 -0.78 -0.79
CA SER A 38 -2.05 0.28 -1.14
C SER A 38 -1.54 1.10 -2.32
N GLY A 39 -2.48 1.70 -3.05
CA GLY A 39 -2.16 2.64 -4.11
C GLY A 39 -1.81 4.03 -3.58
N ARG A 40 -1.18 4.84 -4.43
CA ARG A 40 -0.71 6.19 -4.10
C ARG A 40 -1.78 7.06 -3.43
N VAL A 41 -2.99 7.11 -3.98
CA VAL A 41 -4.06 7.96 -3.40
C VAL A 41 -4.42 7.52 -1.98
N THR A 42 -4.61 6.22 -1.76
CA THR A 42 -4.87 5.68 -0.42
C THR A 42 -3.71 5.98 0.55
N THR A 43 -2.47 5.94 0.06
CA THR A 43 -1.29 6.30 0.85
C THR A 43 -1.28 7.81 1.19
N ASP A 44 -1.61 8.66 0.22
CA ASP A 44 -1.71 10.11 0.45
C ASP A 44 -2.82 10.45 1.46
N ASP A 45 -3.99 9.83 1.31
CA ASP A 45 -5.13 10.09 2.19
C ASP A 45 -4.83 9.75 3.66
N ASN A 46 -4.09 8.66 3.89
CA ASN A 46 -3.91 8.10 5.23
C ASN A 46 -2.56 8.42 5.88
N PHE A 47 -1.48 8.61 5.10
CA PHE A 47 -0.13 8.66 5.66
C PHE A 47 0.71 9.85 5.21
N THR A 48 0.75 10.16 3.93
CA THR A 48 1.61 11.25 3.43
C THR A 48 0.88 12.59 3.33
N HIS A 49 -0.46 12.58 3.38
CA HIS A 49 -1.32 13.76 3.42
C HIS A 49 -1.00 14.77 2.31
N TYR A 50 -0.75 14.24 1.10
CA TYR A 50 -0.46 15.04 -0.10
C TYR A 50 0.76 15.98 0.03
N ARG A 51 1.70 15.63 0.91
CA ARG A 51 2.94 16.38 1.02
C ARG A 51 3.78 16.24 -0.23
N THR A 52 4.44 17.33 -0.61
CA THR A 52 5.44 17.28 -1.67
C THR A 52 6.71 16.60 -1.15
N PRO A 53 7.32 15.65 -1.88
CA PRO A 53 8.58 15.06 -1.47
C PRO A 53 9.70 16.13 -1.43
N ASP A 54 10.49 16.08 -0.37
CA ASP A 54 11.65 16.99 -0.17
C ASP A 54 12.84 16.51 -1.01
N LEU A 55 12.78 16.81 -2.31
CA LEU A 55 13.81 16.42 -3.26
C LEU A 55 15.02 17.36 -3.21
N ILE A 56 16.22 16.80 -3.32
CA ILE A 56 17.44 17.55 -3.59
C ILE A 56 17.62 17.59 -5.10
N PRO A 57 17.48 18.78 -5.74
CA PRO A 57 17.67 18.86 -7.20
C PRO A 57 19.08 18.42 -7.61
N HIS A 58 19.15 17.64 -8.69
CA HIS A 58 20.40 17.10 -9.21
C HIS A 58 21.16 16.24 -8.18
N ALA A 59 20.45 15.46 -7.38
CA ALA A 59 21.06 14.53 -6.45
C ALA A 59 22.07 13.60 -7.16
N PRO A 60 23.15 13.19 -6.49
CA PRO A 60 24.07 12.20 -7.05
C PRO A 60 23.35 10.97 -7.57
N THR A 61 23.80 10.43 -8.69
CA THR A 61 23.20 9.24 -9.29
C THR A 61 23.22 8.07 -8.30
N VAL A 62 22.05 7.54 -8.00
CA VAL A 62 21.94 6.36 -7.15
C VAL A 62 22.24 5.08 -7.93
N PRO A 63 22.71 4.01 -7.27
CA PRO A 63 22.87 2.70 -7.91
C PRO A 63 21.58 2.25 -8.61
N ALA A 64 21.73 1.65 -9.78
CA ALA A 64 20.61 1.12 -10.55
C ALA A 64 19.92 -0.06 -9.83
N GLY A 65 18.65 -0.26 -10.13
CA GLY A 65 17.87 -1.37 -9.63
C GLY A 65 17.15 -1.09 -8.31
N ASP A 66 16.81 -2.18 -7.63
CA ASP A 66 16.05 -2.18 -6.38
C ASP A 66 16.93 -1.72 -5.20
N PHE A 67 16.29 -1.27 -4.13
CA PHE A 67 16.98 -0.89 -2.90
C PHE A 67 16.27 -1.48 -1.68
N VAL A 68 16.96 -2.33 -0.96
CA VAL A 68 16.50 -2.88 0.32
C VAL A 68 17.28 -2.19 1.43
N ALA A 69 16.65 -1.25 2.12
CA ALA A 69 17.27 -0.52 3.22
C ALA A 69 17.45 -1.41 4.45
N ARG A 70 16.44 -2.22 4.77
CA ARG A 70 16.47 -3.18 5.87
C ARG A 70 15.38 -4.24 5.73
N GLN A 71 15.51 -5.32 6.49
CA GLN A 71 14.43 -6.28 6.69
C GLN A 71 13.55 -5.87 7.87
N ALA A 72 12.27 -6.24 7.83
CA ALA A 72 11.30 -5.97 8.88
C ALA A 72 10.28 -7.11 9.00
N PRO A 73 9.62 -7.26 10.16
CA PRO A 73 8.58 -8.27 10.34
C PRO A 73 7.27 -7.91 9.62
N MET A 74 7.04 -6.61 9.35
CA MET A 74 5.85 -6.10 8.68
C MET A 74 6.22 -4.99 7.70
N TYR A 75 5.58 -4.98 6.54
CA TYR A 75 5.81 -4.01 5.50
C TYR A 75 4.53 -3.29 5.09
N TYR A 76 4.64 -1.99 4.87
CA TYR A 76 3.65 -1.22 4.13
C TYR A 76 4.16 -1.02 2.71
N VAL A 77 3.45 -1.61 1.75
CA VAL A 77 3.84 -1.53 0.34
C VAL A 77 2.99 -0.48 -0.35
N SER A 78 3.61 0.58 -0.84
CA SER A 78 2.93 1.64 -1.56
C SER A 78 3.22 1.58 -3.05
N VAL A 79 2.17 1.57 -3.87
CA VAL A 79 2.29 1.60 -5.33
C VAL A 79 2.26 3.03 -5.83
N ASP A 80 3.43 3.57 -6.16
CA ASP A 80 3.62 4.92 -6.69
C ASP A 80 4.54 4.90 -7.92
N PRO A 81 4.05 4.48 -9.09
CA PRO A 81 4.89 4.20 -10.26
C PRO A 81 5.85 5.31 -10.67
N LYS A 82 5.51 6.57 -10.41
CA LYS A 82 6.29 7.74 -10.82
C LYS A 82 7.06 8.43 -9.69
N GLY A 83 6.90 7.97 -8.46
CA GLY A 83 7.56 8.56 -7.31
C GLY A 83 7.07 9.97 -6.99
N LYS A 84 5.94 10.09 -6.30
CA LYS A 84 5.31 11.39 -5.97
C LYS A 84 5.00 11.56 -4.50
N LEU A 85 5.05 10.48 -3.70
CA LEU A 85 4.69 10.50 -2.29
C LEU A 85 5.72 11.26 -1.45
N GLY A 86 5.24 12.17 -0.61
CA GLY A 86 6.07 12.99 0.27
C GLY A 86 6.27 12.35 1.65
N TRP A 87 6.99 11.23 1.71
CA TRP A 87 7.32 10.54 2.95
C TRP A 87 8.13 11.38 3.92
N GLN A 88 8.00 11.09 5.21
CA GLN A 88 8.79 11.72 6.28
C GLN A 88 9.53 10.69 7.14
N SER A 89 9.19 9.42 7.02
CA SER A 89 9.79 8.31 7.77
C SER A 89 9.84 7.05 6.92
N ASP A 90 10.77 6.16 7.23
CA ASP A 90 10.87 4.82 6.68
C ASP A 90 9.86 3.84 7.30
N THR A 91 9.11 4.29 8.30
CA THR A 91 8.08 3.53 8.99
C THR A 91 6.79 4.31 9.10
N LEU A 92 5.70 3.59 9.19
CA LEU A 92 4.41 4.12 9.58
C LEU A 92 3.75 3.19 10.60
N THR A 93 2.79 3.73 11.33
CA THR A 93 1.98 2.96 12.26
C THR A 93 0.51 3.09 11.85
N TYR A 94 -0.15 1.95 11.70
CA TYR A 94 -1.59 1.85 11.54
C TYR A 94 -2.15 1.16 12.77
N GLU A 95 -2.95 1.87 13.55
CA GLU A 95 -3.39 1.47 14.89
C GLU A 95 -2.19 1.04 15.77
N THR A 96 -2.06 -0.24 16.05
CA THR A 96 -0.95 -0.79 16.85
C THR A 96 0.16 -1.44 16.01
N THR A 97 -0.02 -1.52 14.69
CA THR A 97 0.91 -2.19 13.79
C THR A 97 1.89 -1.21 13.17
N THR A 98 3.18 -1.38 13.46
CA THR A 98 4.26 -0.61 12.83
C THR A 98 4.86 -1.40 11.67
N ALA A 99 5.01 -0.75 10.53
CA ALA A 99 5.54 -1.36 9.31
C ALA A 99 6.65 -0.53 8.68
N HIS A 100 7.62 -1.21 8.06
CA HIS A 100 8.62 -0.58 7.20
C HIS A 100 8.02 -0.29 5.83
N VAL A 101 8.29 0.90 5.30
CA VAL A 101 7.77 1.33 4.01
C VAL A 101 8.61 0.76 2.87
N VAL A 102 7.91 0.17 1.89
CA VAL A 102 8.47 -0.28 0.62
C VAL A 102 7.69 0.38 -0.52
N GLU A 103 8.38 1.09 -1.41
CA GLU A 103 7.75 1.67 -2.59
C GLU A 103 7.90 0.78 -3.83
N VAL A 104 6.79 0.62 -4.55
CA VAL A 104 6.78 -0.02 -5.86
C VAL A 104 6.75 1.07 -6.93
N LEU A 105 7.87 1.23 -7.60
CA LEU A 105 8.11 2.23 -8.62
C LEU A 105 8.20 1.58 -10.01
N THR A 106 8.16 2.41 -11.05
CA THR A 106 8.63 2.06 -12.40
C THR A 106 9.93 2.79 -12.71
N GLU A 107 10.53 2.52 -13.88
CA GLU A 107 11.71 3.23 -14.33
C GLU A 107 11.48 4.73 -14.59
N GLN A 108 10.21 5.18 -14.59
CA GLN A 108 9.85 6.59 -14.70
C GLN A 108 10.14 7.42 -13.44
N ALA A 109 10.34 6.77 -12.29
CA ALA A 109 10.72 7.46 -11.05
C ALA A 109 12.10 8.11 -11.22
N SER A 110 12.18 9.41 -10.91
CA SER A 110 13.40 10.20 -11.10
C SER A 110 14.55 9.72 -10.20
N ASN A 111 15.78 10.04 -10.59
CA ASN A 111 16.94 9.83 -9.73
C ASN A 111 16.81 10.58 -8.40
N ASP A 112 16.34 11.82 -8.45
CA ASP A 112 16.19 12.66 -7.25
C ASP A 112 15.18 12.04 -6.27
N TYR A 113 14.10 11.43 -6.78
CA TYR A 113 13.12 10.72 -5.93
C TYR A 113 13.72 9.45 -5.31
N LYS A 114 14.44 8.65 -6.07
CA LYS A 114 15.14 7.47 -5.54
C LYS A 114 16.22 7.83 -4.51
N ALA A 115 16.92 8.95 -4.72
CA ALA A 115 17.87 9.49 -3.75
C ALA A 115 17.14 9.96 -2.46
N PHE A 116 15.97 10.59 -2.60
CA PHE A 116 15.11 10.96 -1.48
C PHE A 116 14.69 9.76 -0.64
N LEU A 117 14.20 8.69 -1.26
CA LEU A 117 13.84 7.46 -0.55
C LEU A 117 15.04 6.84 0.19
N ARG A 118 16.19 6.77 -0.47
CA ARG A 118 17.43 6.26 0.15
C ARG A 118 17.87 7.10 1.35
N ARG A 119 17.76 8.42 1.26
CA ARG A 119 18.08 9.34 2.37
C ARG A 119 17.19 9.08 3.59
N LEU A 120 15.93 8.74 3.38
CA LEU A 120 15.00 8.40 4.44
C LEU A 120 15.13 6.94 4.92
N GLY A 121 15.90 6.09 4.23
CA GLY A 121 15.96 4.67 4.52
C GLY A 121 14.74 3.89 4.08
N ILE A 122 13.97 4.41 3.11
CA ILE A 122 12.80 3.75 2.54
C ILE A 122 13.25 2.79 1.45
N SER A 123 12.83 1.53 1.54
CA SER A 123 13.09 0.53 0.51
C SER A 123 12.25 0.80 -0.75
N TYR A 124 12.77 0.45 -1.92
CA TYR A 124 11.98 0.48 -3.14
C TYR A 124 12.37 -0.63 -4.10
N LEU A 125 11.44 -1.02 -4.95
CA LEU A 125 11.67 -1.91 -6.08
C LEU A 125 11.15 -1.28 -7.38
N LEU A 126 11.78 -1.62 -8.49
CA LEU A 126 11.40 -1.18 -9.83
C LEU A 126 10.66 -2.32 -10.53
N ALA A 127 9.39 -2.12 -10.84
CA ALA A 127 8.56 -3.12 -11.50
C ALA A 127 7.89 -2.54 -12.74
N GLY A 128 8.56 -2.67 -13.87
CA GLY A 128 8.11 -2.18 -15.16
C GLY A 128 8.81 -0.89 -15.59
N LYS A 129 8.75 -0.65 -16.91
CA LYS A 129 9.38 0.53 -17.52
C LYS A 129 8.46 1.75 -17.45
N ASP A 130 7.33 1.68 -18.14
CA ASP A 130 6.39 2.79 -18.28
C ASP A 130 5.09 2.56 -17.50
N THR A 131 4.72 1.30 -17.33
CA THR A 131 3.57 0.83 -16.57
C THR A 131 3.99 -0.20 -15.55
N LEU A 132 3.20 -0.36 -14.50
CA LEU A 132 3.48 -1.33 -13.46
C LEU A 132 3.34 -2.76 -14.00
N ASP A 133 4.36 -3.55 -13.76
CA ASP A 133 4.34 -5.01 -13.94
C ASP A 133 4.01 -5.65 -12.59
N TYR A 134 2.76 -6.07 -12.42
CA TYR A 134 2.25 -6.64 -11.16
C TYR A 134 2.95 -7.95 -10.79
N ALA A 135 3.19 -8.81 -11.78
CA ALA A 135 3.83 -10.11 -11.54
C ALA A 135 5.28 -9.93 -11.06
N LEU A 136 6.03 -9.02 -11.72
CA LEU A 136 7.39 -8.67 -11.32
C LEU A 136 7.42 -8.01 -9.93
N ALA A 137 6.44 -7.15 -9.63
CA ALA A 137 6.33 -6.53 -8.30
C ALA A 137 6.16 -7.58 -7.21
N LEU A 138 5.22 -8.51 -7.38
CA LEU A 138 4.97 -9.58 -6.41
C LEU A 138 6.15 -10.53 -6.27
N GLU A 139 6.79 -10.91 -7.38
CA GLU A 139 8.02 -11.73 -7.37
C GLU A 139 9.13 -11.07 -6.54
N LYS A 140 9.36 -9.76 -6.76
CA LYS A 140 10.38 -9.00 -6.03
C LYS A 140 10.03 -8.82 -4.55
N LEU A 141 8.78 -8.56 -4.21
CA LEU A 141 8.32 -8.49 -2.82
C LEU A 141 8.59 -9.81 -2.08
N LYS A 142 8.29 -10.94 -2.72
CA LYS A 142 8.59 -12.26 -2.17
C LYS A 142 10.09 -12.50 -2.02
N ARG A 143 10.85 -12.24 -3.06
CA ARG A 143 12.30 -12.54 -3.11
C ARG A 143 13.13 -11.62 -2.23
N LEU A 144 12.84 -10.32 -2.23
CA LEU A 144 13.66 -9.31 -1.54
C LEU A 144 13.27 -9.10 -0.08
N PHE A 145 11.99 -9.27 0.24
CA PHE A 145 11.42 -8.96 1.56
C PHE A 145 10.81 -10.18 2.27
N GLY A 146 10.80 -11.34 1.64
CA GLY A 146 10.25 -12.57 2.23
C GLY A 146 8.73 -12.57 2.39
N ILE A 147 8.01 -11.69 1.70
CA ILE A 147 6.55 -11.59 1.80
C ILE A 147 5.91 -12.79 1.10
N GLN A 148 5.33 -13.70 1.85
CA GLN A 148 4.62 -14.88 1.35
C GLN A 148 3.11 -14.65 1.25
N VAL A 149 2.56 -13.89 2.18
CA VAL A 149 1.16 -13.46 2.21
C VAL A 149 1.13 -11.95 2.21
N LEU A 150 0.50 -11.36 1.20
CA LEU A 150 0.34 -9.93 1.03
C LEU A 150 -1.14 -9.58 1.04
N MET A 151 -1.55 -8.67 1.91
CA MET A 151 -2.90 -8.14 1.90
C MET A 151 -3.02 -7.02 0.87
N LEU A 152 -3.99 -7.11 -0.03
CA LEU A 152 -4.34 -6.04 -0.96
C LEU A 152 -5.30 -5.07 -0.26
N GLY A 153 -4.75 -3.95 0.25
CA GLY A 153 -5.47 -2.99 1.11
C GLY A 153 -6.22 -1.88 0.36
N GLY A 154 -6.05 -1.78 -0.94
CA GLY A 154 -6.84 -0.81 -1.72
C GLY A 154 -6.04 0.40 -2.24
N GLY A 155 -6.66 1.48 -2.85
CA GLY A 155 -8.10 1.60 -3.16
C GLY A 155 -8.64 0.80 -4.34
N GLY A 156 -9.88 1.10 -4.68
CA GLY A 156 -10.65 0.31 -5.63
C GLY A 156 -10.01 0.14 -7.00
N VAL A 157 -9.32 1.16 -7.53
CA VAL A 157 -8.62 1.07 -8.82
C VAL A 157 -7.48 0.05 -8.76
N LEU A 158 -6.70 0.06 -7.67
CA LEU A 158 -5.62 -0.89 -7.50
C LEU A 158 -6.15 -2.31 -7.32
N ASN A 159 -7.16 -2.50 -6.46
CA ASN A 159 -7.82 -3.79 -6.26
C ASN A 159 -8.34 -4.36 -7.58
N TRP A 160 -9.01 -3.54 -8.37
CA TRP A 160 -9.50 -3.95 -9.68
C TRP A 160 -8.37 -4.36 -10.63
N SER A 161 -7.27 -3.61 -10.65
CA SER A 161 -6.11 -3.94 -11.48
C SER A 161 -5.49 -5.30 -11.15
N PHE A 162 -5.37 -5.62 -9.86
CA PHE A 162 -4.87 -6.93 -9.41
C PHE A 162 -5.85 -8.06 -9.74
N LEU A 163 -7.16 -7.83 -9.55
CA LEU A 163 -8.20 -8.80 -9.91
C LEU A 163 -8.20 -9.09 -11.42
N GLN A 164 -8.14 -8.04 -12.26
CA GLN A 164 -8.08 -8.20 -13.72
C GLN A 164 -6.81 -8.95 -14.18
N ALA A 165 -5.69 -8.73 -13.48
CA ALA A 165 -4.44 -9.41 -13.77
C ALA A 165 -4.40 -10.86 -13.25
N GLY A 166 -5.45 -11.33 -12.55
CA GLY A 166 -5.48 -12.67 -11.96
C GLY A 166 -4.48 -12.87 -10.82
N MET A 167 -4.11 -11.80 -10.12
CA MET A 167 -3.09 -11.80 -9.06
C MET A 167 -3.68 -11.83 -7.64
N CYS A 168 -4.93 -12.23 -7.50
CA CYS A 168 -5.59 -12.41 -6.21
C CYS A 168 -5.95 -13.88 -6.01
N ASP A 169 -5.48 -14.48 -4.94
CA ASP A 169 -5.74 -15.87 -4.60
C ASP A 169 -7.01 -16.02 -3.75
N GLU A 170 -7.32 -15.01 -2.93
CA GLU A 170 -8.42 -15.06 -1.97
C GLU A 170 -9.08 -13.68 -1.80
N LEU A 171 -10.39 -13.68 -1.55
CA LEU A 171 -11.17 -12.49 -1.19
C LEU A 171 -11.70 -12.65 0.23
N SER A 172 -11.27 -11.77 1.13
CA SER A 172 -11.84 -11.60 2.46
C SER A 172 -12.84 -10.44 2.45
N LEU A 173 -14.08 -10.69 2.82
CA LEU A 173 -15.15 -9.71 2.77
C LEU A 173 -15.84 -9.59 4.13
N VAL A 174 -15.75 -8.40 4.72
CA VAL A 174 -16.56 -8.03 5.90
C VAL A 174 -17.76 -7.24 5.43
N VAL A 175 -18.96 -7.70 5.78
CA VAL A 175 -20.23 -7.04 5.42
C VAL A 175 -20.82 -6.37 6.63
N ALA A 176 -20.82 -5.05 6.66
CA ALA A 176 -21.49 -4.27 7.68
C ALA A 176 -23.01 -4.29 7.47
N PRO A 177 -23.83 -4.52 8.51
CA PRO A 177 -25.29 -4.52 8.41
C PRO A 177 -25.84 -3.08 8.42
N ALA A 178 -25.46 -2.30 7.42
CA ALA A 178 -25.82 -0.89 7.29
C ALA A 178 -26.38 -0.57 5.91
N ALA A 179 -27.27 0.41 5.85
CA ALA A 179 -27.79 0.98 4.63
C ALA A 179 -27.81 2.50 4.75
N ASP A 180 -27.23 3.19 3.78
CA ASP A 180 -27.17 4.67 3.76
C ASP A 180 -28.47 5.33 3.26
N GLY A 181 -29.41 4.53 2.73
CA GLY A 181 -30.66 5.02 2.17
C GLY A 181 -30.49 5.90 0.91
N ASN A 182 -29.27 6.03 0.39
CA ASN A 182 -29.00 6.89 -0.75
C ASN A 182 -29.09 6.09 -2.06
N PRO A 183 -30.11 6.33 -2.90
CA PRO A 183 -30.28 5.61 -4.17
C PRO A 183 -29.25 6.01 -5.23
N ARG A 184 -28.48 7.06 -5.03
CA ARG A 184 -27.45 7.56 -5.98
C ARG A 184 -26.08 6.96 -5.73
N THR A 185 -25.86 6.30 -4.59
CA THR A 185 -24.59 5.62 -4.31
C THR A 185 -24.52 4.32 -5.08
N GLN A 186 -23.50 4.16 -5.92
CA GLN A 186 -23.30 2.95 -6.71
C GLN A 186 -22.89 1.77 -5.78
N SER A 187 -23.41 0.60 -6.11
CA SER A 187 -23.04 -0.66 -5.47
C SER A 187 -21.83 -1.30 -6.14
#